data_1c19547b41af3aafb4530cb83f3de4d6
#
_entry.id   1c19547b41af3aafb4530cb83f3de4d6
#
_cell.length_a   1.000
_cell.length_b   1.000
_cell.length_c   1.000
_cell.angle_alpha   90.00
_cell.angle_beta   90.00
_cell.angle_gamma   90.00
#
_symmetry.space_group_name_H-M   'P 1'
#
loop_
_entity.id
_entity.type
_entity.pdbx_description
1 polymer ?
#
loop_
_entity_poly.entity_id
_entity_poly.type
_entity_poly.pdbx_seq_one_letter_code
_entity_poly.pdbx_strand_id
1 'polypeptide(L)'
;MLLDNDILVDAGTGVADLSLTELSLIDHVFLTHSHLDHVASIPFMVDTVGGMRDQPLTLWAVPATLEILRNHIFNWSIWPDFSQIPSPDKPFLRYREIQVGDTVELKKRKVTALPANHVVPAVGYHLDSGKGSLVFTGDTTTNDPLWAIVNKIANLKYLIIETAFCNRERELAVISKHLCPSMLAEELAKLERSAEIYITHLKPGEIELTMQEIEEDAGQYRPRMLQNNQVFEF
;
A
#
# COMPACT_ATOMS: atom_id res chain seq x y z
N MET A 1 -3.03 1.85 -5.30
CA MET A 1 -3.51 3.26 -5.21
C MET A 1 -2.63 4.14 -6.07
N LEU A 2 -3.22 5.00 -6.93
CA LEU A 2 -2.47 5.92 -7.81
C LEU A 2 -2.45 7.31 -7.18
N LEU A 3 -1.27 7.92 -7.04
CA LEU A 3 -1.07 9.29 -6.59
C LEU A 3 -0.68 10.15 -7.81
N ASP A 4 -1.51 11.15 -8.09
CA ASP A 4 -1.50 11.90 -9.35
C ASP A 4 -1.54 10.93 -10.55
N ASN A 5 -0.48 10.86 -11.36
CA ASN A 5 -0.41 9.98 -12.51
C ASN A 5 0.94 9.22 -12.61
N ASP A 6 1.85 9.43 -11.66
CA ASP A 6 3.23 8.95 -11.79
C ASP A 6 3.73 8.12 -10.59
N ILE A 7 2.96 8.02 -9.48
CA ILE A 7 3.31 7.21 -8.32
C ILE A 7 2.20 6.20 -8.05
N LEU A 8 2.56 4.93 -7.95
CA LEU A 8 1.66 3.85 -7.56
C LEU A 8 2.08 3.31 -6.18
N VAL A 9 1.12 3.12 -5.29
CA VAL A 9 1.30 2.38 -4.03
C VAL A 9 0.60 1.04 -4.18
N ASP A 10 1.38 -0.02 -4.09
CA ASP A 10 1.09 -1.40 -4.47
C ASP A 10 0.65 -1.58 -5.93
N ALA A 11 0.89 -2.74 -6.46
CA ALA A 11 0.59 -3.11 -7.83
C ALA A 11 -0.05 -4.52 -7.90
N GLY A 12 -1.16 -4.67 -7.19
CA GLY A 12 -2.01 -5.85 -7.26
C GLY A 12 -2.96 -5.83 -8.45
N THR A 13 -4.02 -6.62 -8.38
CA THR A 13 -4.95 -6.84 -9.50
C THR A 13 -5.67 -5.59 -10.00
N GLY A 14 -5.88 -4.58 -9.13
CA GLY A 14 -6.50 -3.30 -9.52
C GLY A 14 -5.69 -2.47 -10.53
N VAL A 15 -4.44 -2.81 -10.79
CA VAL A 15 -3.63 -2.18 -11.85
C VAL A 15 -4.21 -2.47 -13.25
N ALA A 16 -4.92 -3.58 -13.41
CA ALA A 16 -5.57 -3.94 -14.67
C ALA A 16 -6.68 -2.97 -15.11
N ASP A 17 -7.16 -2.11 -14.21
CA ASP A 17 -8.15 -1.07 -14.52
C ASP A 17 -7.51 0.15 -15.18
N LEU A 18 -6.17 0.29 -15.14
CA LEU A 18 -5.44 1.39 -15.75
C LEU A 18 -5.28 1.18 -17.27
N SER A 19 -5.51 2.25 -18.03
CA SER A 19 -5.23 2.26 -19.46
C SER A 19 -3.72 2.18 -19.74
N LEU A 20 -3.37 1.78 -20.97
CA LEU A 20 -1.97 1.73 -21.41
C LEU A 20 -1.28 3.10 -21.25
N THR A 21 -1.99 4.19 -21.50
CA THR A 21 -1.46 5.55 -21.33
C THR A 21 -1.15 5.84 -19.86
N GLU A 22 -2.06 5.51 -18.95
CA GLU A 22 -1.86 5.70 -17.51
C GLU A 22 -0.69 4.84 -17.01
N LEU A 23 -0.62 3.57 -17.41
CA LEU A 23 0.50 2.68 -17.06
C LEU A 23 1.85 3.26 -17.51
N SER A 24 1.91 3.86 -18.71
CA SER A 24 3.13 4.44 -19.26
C SER A 24 3.64 5.68 -18.52
N LEU A 25 2.77 6.35 -17.76
CA LEU A 25 3.11 7.54 -16.97
C LEU A 25 3.65 7.21 -15.56
N ILE A 26 3.49 5.98 -15.09
CA ILE A 26 3.93 5.59 -13.74
C ILE A 26 5.45 5.51 -13.69
N ASP A 27 6.08 6.42 -12.94
CA ASP A 27 7.54 6.46 -12.75
C ASP A 27 8.00 5.68 -11.52
N HIS A 28 7.15 5.62 -10.49
CA HIS A 28 7.50 5.04 -9.19
C HIS A 28 6.40 4.11 -8.70
N VAL A 29 6.80 2.94 -8.20
CA VAL A 29 5.93 2.01 -7.48
C VAL A 29 6.51 1.81 -6.09
N PHE A 30 5.70 2.06 -5.06
CA PHE A 30 6.03 1.81 -3.66
C PHE A 30 5.26 0.59 -3.18
N LEU A 31 5.96 -0.45 -2.75
CA LEU A 31 5.34 -1.68 -2.28
C LEU A 31 5.26 -1.70 -0.76
N THR A 32 4.10 -2.05 -0.26
CA THR A 32 3.92 -2.29 1.18
C THR A 32 4.59 -3.59 1.60
N HIS A 33 4.39 -4.67 0.87
CA HIS A 33 4.96 -6.00 1.14
C HIS A 33 4.88 -6.92 -0.09
N SER A 34 5.24 -8.19 0.07
CA SER A 34 5.46 -9.14 -1.04
C SER A 34 4.28 -10.05 -1.39
N HIS A 35 3.12 -9.95 -0.73
CA HIS A 35 1.98 -10.79 -1.08
C HIS A 35 1.47 -10.50 -2.51
N LEU A 36 0.95 -11.54 -3.18
CA LEU A 36 0.62 -11.44 -4.60
C LEU A 36 -0.47 -10.42 -4.91
N ASP A 37 -1.44 -10.24 -4.03
CA ASP A 37 -2.49 -9.23 -4.15
C ASP A 37 -1.95 -7.78 -4.11
N HIS A 38 -0.67 -7.60 -3.74
CA HIS A 38 0.03 -6.31 -3.74
C HIS A 38 1.09 -6.19 -4.85
N VAL A 39 1.56 -7.30 -5.43
CA VAL A 39 2.70 -7.27 -6.37
C VAL A 39 2.43 -7.95 -7.73
N ALA A 40 1.34 -8.70 -7.88
CA ALA A 40 1.12 -9.58 -9.03
C ALA A 40 1.14 -8.87 -10.39
N SER A 41 0.77 -7.59 -10.46
CA SER A 41 0.71 -6.85 -11.73
C SER A 41 2.04 -6.20 -12.13
N ILE A 42 3.05 -6.19 -11.26
CA ILE A 42 4.36 -5.55 -11.59
C ILE A 42 5.02 -6.18 -12.81
N PRO A 43 5.14 -7.52 -12.92
CA PRO A 43 5.74 -8.15 -14.09
C PRO A 43 5.07 -7.76 -15.40
N PHE A 44 3.73 -7.82 -15.42
CA PHE A 44 2.93 -7.49 -16.60
C PHE A 44 3.03 -6.00 -16.95
N MET A 45 2.99 -5.13 -15.96
CA MET A 45 3.13 -3.68 -16.17
C MET A 45 4.48 -3.34 -16.79
N VAL A 46 5.58 -3.85 -16.24
CA VAL A 46 6.93 -3.57 -16.77
C VAL A 46 7.09 -4.12 -18.18
N ASP A 47 6.61 -5.34 -18.45
CA ASP A 47 6.64 -5.96 -19.78
C ASP A 47 5.84 -5.13 -20.80
N THR A 48 4.67 -4.66 -20.39
CA THR A 48 3.77 -3.91 -21.27
C THR A 48 4.34 -2.54 -21.65
N VAL A 49 4.88 -1.78 -20.68
CA VAL A 49 5.26 -0.37 -20.93
C VAL A 49 6.76 -0.12 -20.95
N GLY A 50 7.60 -1.10 -20.60
CA GLY A 50 9.05 -0.91 -20.48
C GLY A 50 9.68 -0.35 -21.76
N GLY A 51 9.31 -0.89 -22.92
CA GLY A 51 9.78 -0.41 -24.23
C GLY A 51 9.18 0.90 -24.71
N MET A 52 8.16 1.44 -24.02
CA MET A 52 7.50 2.71 -24.36
C MET A 52 8.07 3.88 -23.55
N ARG A 53 8.97 3.62 -22.61
CA ARG A 53 9.46 4.58 -21.64
C ARG A 53 10.93 4.94 -21.89
N ASP A 54 11.25 6.21 -21.69
CA ASP A 54 12.65 6.70 -21.78
C ASP A 54 13.43 6.47 -20.47
N GLN A 55 12.72 6.24 -19.36
CA GLN A 55 13.30 6.01 -18.03
C GLN A 55 12.76 4.72 -17.45
N PRO A 56 13.56 3.98 -16.64
CA PRO A 56 13.09 2.79 -15.97
C PRO A 56 11.97 3.10 -14.97
N LEU A 57 11.04 2.16 -14.83
CA LEU A 57 10.15 2.13 -13.68
C LEU A 57 11.00 1.94 -12.41
N THR A 58 10.79 2.77 -11.40
CA THR A 58 11.51 2.64 -10.13
C THR A 58 10.62 1.97 -9.08
N LEU A 59 11.04 0.80 -8.62
CA LEU A 59 10.35 0.01 -7.59
C LEU A 59 11.01 0.22 -6.23
N TRP A 60 10.24 0.76 -5.29
CA TRP A 60 10.64 1.04 -3.93
C TRP A 60 10.03 0.01 -2.98
N ALA A 61 10.83 -0.65 -2.18
CA ALA A 61 10.35 -1.52 -1.12
C ALA A 61 11.45 -1.74 -0.05
N VAL A 62 11.07 -2.33 1.08
CA VAL A 62 12.04 -2.79 2.06
C VAL A 62 12.95 -3.87 1.45
N PRO A 63 14.22 -3.96 1.88
CA PRO A 63 15.19 -4.90 1.27
C PRO A 63 14.69 -6.33 1.15
N ALA A 64 14.02 -6.84 2.19
CA ALA A 64 13.48 -8.21 2.19
C ALA A 64 12.39 -8.42 1.12
N THR A 65 11.52 -7.44 0.88
CA THR A 65 10.52 -7.50 -0.19
C THR A 65 11.19 -7.51 -1.57
N LEU A 66 12.21 -6.67 -1.78
CA LEU A 66 12.97 -6.66 -3.04
C LEU A 66 13.69 -7.99 -3.28
N GLU A 67 14.25 -8.60 -2.24
CA GLU A 67 14.89 -9.91 -2.32
C GLU A 67 13.90 -11.01 -2.72
N ILE A 68 12.70 -11.02 -2.12
CA ILE A 68 11.63 -11.95 -2.47
C ILE A 68 11.24 -11.81 -3.95
N LEU A 69 11.07 -10.57 -4.45
CA LEU A 69 10.71 -10.34 -5.84
C LEU A 69 11.79 -10.83 -6.81
N ARG A 70 13.08 -10.59 -6.51
CA ARG A 70 14.20 -11.07 -7.33
C ARG A 70 14.30 -12.59 -7.34
N ASN A 71 14.12 -13.23 -6.17
CA ASN A 71 14.31 -14.66 -6.04
C ASN A 71 13.11 -15.46 -6.57
N HIS A 72 11.89 -14.92 -6.51
CA HIS A 72 10.67 -15.70 -6.76
C HIS A 72 9.83 -15.18 -7.94
N ILE A 73 10.03 -13.97 -8.41
CA ILE A 73 9.29 -13.41 -9.55
C ILE A 73 10.24 -13.12 -10.72
N PHE A 74 11.19 -12.19 -10.56
CA PHE A 74 12.11 -11.76 -11.60
C PHE A 74 13.39 -12.63 -11.66
N ASN A 75 13.23 -13.95 -11.82
CA ASN A 75 14.25 -14.96 -11.61
C ASN A 75 14.58 -15.78 -12.88
N TRP A 76 14.14 -15.30 -14.05
CA TRP A 76 14.28 -15.95 -15.36
C TRP A 76 13.51 -17.27 -15.51
N SER A 77 12.90 -17.78 -14.41
CA SER A 77 12.08 -18.98 -14.43
C SER A 77 10.57 -18.66 -14.42
N ILE A 78 10.16 -17.70 -13.56
CA ILE A 78 8.78 -17.21 -13.52
C ILE A 78 8.64 -16.03 -14.49
N TRP A 79 9.54 -15.03 -14.37
CA TRP A 79 9.55 -13.85 -15.24
C TRP A 79 10.98 -13.35 -15.51
N PRO A 80 11.25 -12.71 -16.66
CA PRO A 80 12.55 -12.12 -16.94
C PRO A 80 12.94 -11.06 -15.92
N ASP A 81 14.23 -10.94 -15.62
CA ASP A 81 14.72 -9.86 -14.77
C ASP A 81 14.87 -8.56 -15.58
N PHE A 82 13.87 -7.72 -15.51
CA PHE A 82 13.83 -6.43 -16.20
C PHE A 82 14.81 -5.40 -15.66
N SER A 83 15.54 -5.69 -14.59
CA SER A 83 16.71 -4.88 -14.21
C SER A 83 17.92 -5.13 -15.09
N GLN A 84 17.85 -6.15 -15.96
CA GLN A 84 18.90 -6.52 -16.93
C GLN A 84 18.48 -6.25 -18.40
N ILE A 85 17.22 -5.93 -18.65
CA ILE A 85 16.62 -5.80 -19.98
C ILE A 85 16.23 -4.34 -20.24
N PRO A 86 16.52 -3.78 -21.45
CA PRO A 86 17.27 -4.36 -22.56
C PRO A 86 18.77 -4.48 -22.28
N SER A 87 19.30 -3.72 -21.32
CA SER A 87 20.65 -3.85 -20.79
C SER A 87 20.73 -3.33 -19.36
N PRO A 88 21.73 -3.73 -18.56
CA PRO A 88 21.91 -3.22 -17.20
C PRO A 88 22.09 -1.69 -17.10
N ASP A 89 22.63 -1.06 -18.17
CA ASP A 89 22.84 0.40 -18.22
C ASP A 89 21.54 1.17 -18.49
N LYS A 90 20.60 0.54 -19.21
CA LYS A 90 19.28 1.10 -19.55
C LYS A 90 18.18 0.06 -19.29
N PRO A 91 17.95 -0.30 -18.04
CA PRO A 91 16.96 -1.33 -17.70
C PRO A 91 15.52 -0.76 -17.77
N PHE A 92 14.54 -1.65 -17.92
CA PHE A 92 13.12 -1.28 -17.80
C PHE A 92 12.70 -1.11 -16.35
N LEU A 93 13.35 -1.80 -15.40
CA LEU A 93 13.05 -1.78 -13.98
C LEU A 93 14.29 -1.42 -13.17
N ARG A 94 14.12 -0.57 -12.17
CA ARG A 94 15.17 -0.24 -11.19
C ARG A 94 14.65 -0.46 -9.79
N TYR A 95 15.40 -1.18 -8.98
CA TYR A 95 15.10 -1.40 -7.55
C TYR A 95 15.71 -0.28 -6.69
N ARG A 96 14.96 0.19 -5.72
CA ARG A 96 15.40 1.13 -4.69
C ARG A 96 14.91 0.66 -3.32
N GLU A 97 15.80 0.67 -2.38
CA GLU A 97 15.48 0.34 -0.99
C GLU A 97 14.87 1.54 -0.27
N ILE A 98 13.89 1.26 0.57
CA ILE A 98 13.30 2.19 1.52
C ILE A 98 13.12 1.45 2.85
N GLN A 99 13.38 2.11 3.98
CA GLN A 99 13.21 1.55 5.31
C GLN A 99 12.19 2.38 6.10
N VAL A 100 11.64 1.79 7.16
CA VAL A 100 10.74 2.52 8.08
C VAL A 100 11.40 3.81 8.55
N GLY A 101 10.72 4.93 8.36
CA GLY A 101 11.18 6.27 8.67
C GLY A 101 11.86 7.01 7.51
N ASP A 102 12.25 6.31 6.45
CA ASP A 102 12.81 6.96 5.26
C ASP A 102 11.73 7.73 4.51
N THR A 103 12.12 8.87 3.96
CA THR A 103 11.26 9.72 3.13
C THR A 103 11.89 9.90 1.74
N VAL A 104 11.11 9.62 0.71
CA VAL A 104 11.46 9.89 -0.69
C VAL A 104 10.72 11.16 -1.12
N GLU A 105 11.48 12.15 -1.56
CA GLU A 105 10.91 13.39 -2.12
C GLU A 105 10.82 13.28 -3.64
N LEU A 106 9.59 13.38 -4.18
CA LEU A 106 9.30 13.32 -5.60
C LEU A 106 8.58 14.61 -6.04
N LYS A 107 9.32 15.50 -6.66
CA LYS A 107 8.86 16.87 -6.96
C LYS A 107 8.48 17.59 -5.64
N LYS A 108 7.18 17.85 -5.42
CA LYS A 108 6.66 18.52 -4.21
C LYS A 108 5.95 17.56 -3.26
N ARG A 109 6.02 16.26 -3.52
CA ARG A 109 5.36 15.22 -2.73
C ARG A 109 6.40 14.45 -1.92
N LYS A 110 6.01 13.99 -0.76
CA LYS A 110 6.84 13.14 0.10
C LYS A 110 6.13 11.82 0.34
N VAL A 111 6.87 10.74 0.20
CA VAL A 111 6.43 9.38 0.51
C VAL A 111 7.31 8.86 1.63
N THR A 112 6.74 8.70 2.82
CA THR A 112 7.46 8.21 4.00
C THR A 112 6.99 6.82 4.36
N ALA A 113 7.91 5.87 4.52
CA ALA A 113 7.59 4.52 4.95
C ALA A 113 7.28 4.48 6.45
N LEU A 114 6.14 3.88 6.80
CA LEU A 114 5.63 3.73 8.15
C LEU A 114 5.76 2.27 8.62
N PRO A 115 5.85 2.02 9.94
CA PRO A 115 5.85 0.66 10.44
C PRO A 115 4.52 -0.04 10.15
N ALA A 116 4.57 -1.31 9.75
CA ALA A 116 3.45 -2.22 9.67
C ALA A 116 3.80 -3.51 10.44
N ASN A 117 2.79 -4.21 10.96
CA ASN A 117 2.94 -5.45 11.71
C ASN A 117 2.22 -6.58 10.99
N HIS A 118 2.92 -7.25 10.09
CA HIS A 118 2.35 -8.30 9.26
C HIS A 118 3.18 -9.59 9.31
N VAL A 119 2.71 -10.67 8.67
CA VAL A 119 3.37 -12.00 8.66
C VAL A 119 4.66 -12.01 7.83
N VAL A 120 4.80 -11.09 6.88
CA VAL A 120 6.02 -10.86 6.11
C VAL A 120 6.52 -9.44 6.39
N PRO A 121 7.78 -9.11 6.10
CA PRO A 121 8.27 -7.74 6.20
C PRO A 121 7.39 -6.77 5.42
N ALA A 122 6.80 -5.79 6.11
CA ALA A 122 5.82 -4.89 5.56
C ALA A 122 5.99 -3.45 6.06
N VAL A 123 5.49 -2.50 5.29
CA VAL A 123 5.41 -1.08 5.62
C VAL A 123 4.07 -0.50 5.19
N GLY A 124 3.60 0.52 5.88
CA GLY A 124 2.62 1.45 5.37
C GLY A 124 3.29 2.67 4.74
N TYR A 125 2.49 3.63 4.25
CA TYR A 125 3.01 4.86 3.66
C TYR A 125 2.24 6.09 4.13
N HIS A 126 2.98 7.15 4.43
CA HIS A 126 2.48 8.51 4.58
C HIS A 126 2.77 9.27 3.29
N LEU A 127 1.72 9.74 2.62
CA LEU A 127 1.76 10.50 1.38
C LEU A 127 1.44 11.95 1.70
N ASP A 128 2.40 12.86 1.49
CA ASP A 128 2.28 14.27 1.89
C ASP A 128 2.48 15.21 0.68
N SER A 129 1.49 16.04 0.41
CA SER A 129 1.53 17.09 -0.62
C SER A 129 2.07 18.42 -0.09
N GLY A 130 2.32 18.52 1.20
CA GLY A 130 2.66 19.76 1.91
C GLY A 130 1.43 20.60 2.33
N LYS A 131 0.25 20.36 1.73
CA LYS A 131 -1.02 21.03 2.12
C LYS A 131 -1.92 20.13 2.93
N GLY A 132 -1.85 18.85 2.68
CA GLY A 132 -2.57 17.81 3.35
C GLY A 132 -1.87 16.48 3.12
N SER A 133 -2.26 15.45 3.86
CA SER A 133 -1.63 14.15 3.74
C SER A 133 -2.62 13.00 3.95
N LEU A 134 -2.22 11.85 3.47
CA LEU A 134 -2.91 10.57 3.57
C LEU A 134 -1.96 9.54 4.18
N VAL A 135 -2.46 8.75 5.13
CA VAL A 135 -1.79 7.56 5.64
C VAL A 135 -2.49 6.33 5.08
N PHE A 136 -1.73 5.42 4.48
CA PHE A 136 -2.14 4.08 4.08
C PHE A 136 -1.36 3.07 4.91
N THR A 137 -2.05 2.27 5.71
CA THR A 137 -1.38 1.36 6.66
C THR A 137 -0.71 0.18 5.98
N GLY A 138 -1.11 -0.17 4.74
CA GLY A 138 -0.88 -1.51 4.19
C GLY A 138 -1.56 -2.55 5.07
N ASP A 139 -1.16 -3.80 4.93
CA ASP A 139 -1.63 -4.90 5.75
C ASP A 139 -0.93 -4.89 7.10
N THR A 140 -1.72 -4.90 8.16
CA THR A 140 -1.20 -4.81 9.53
C THR A 140 -2.19 -5.34 10.55
N THR A 141 -1.71 -5.90 11.62
CA THR A 141 -2.48 -6.09 12.86
C THR A 141 -2.26 -4.92 13.81
N THR A 142 -2.47 -5.11 15.11
CA THR A 142 -2.23 -4.09 16.14
C THR A 142 -0.81 -3.53 16.05
N ASN A 143 -0.66 -2.19 16.11
CA ASN A 143 0.58 -1.52 15.69
C ASN A 143 0.82 -0.19 16.43
N ASP A 144 1.21 -0.25 17.70
CA ASP A 144 1.52 0.94 18.50
C ASP A 144 2.59 1.87 17.89
N PRO A 145 3.67 1.35 17.27
CA PRO A 145 4.66 2.21 16.59
C PRO A 145 4.07 3.08 15.49
N LEU A 146 3.04 2.61 14.78
CA LEU A 146 2.36 3.40 13.75
C LEU A 146 1.70 4.65 14.36
N TRP A 147 0.95 4.48 15.44
CA TRP A 147 0.22 5.57 16.10
C TRP A 147 1.16 6.62 16.70
N ALA A 148 2.32 6.20 17.22
CA ALA A 148 3.35 7.11 17.71
C ALA A 148 3.88 8.07 16.62
N ILE A 149 3.79 7.68 15.34
CA ILE A 149 4.17 8.51 14.19
C ILE A 149 2.95 9.27 13.66
N VAL A 150 1.84 8.59 13.42
CA VAL A 150 0.63 9.19 12.83
C VAL A 150 0.12 10.36 13.67
N ASN A 151 0.14 10.25 14.99
CA ASN A 151 -0.29 11.30 15.91
C ASN A 151 0.58 12.57 15.87
N LYS A 152 1.75 12.54 15.23
CA LYS A 152 2.61 13.72 15.00
C LYS A 152 2.36 14.40 13.65
N ILE A 153 1.57 13.80 12.76
CA ILE A 153 1.27 14.37 11.44
C ILE A 153 0.25 15.51 11.60
N ALA A 154 0.69 16.73 11.40
CA ALA A 154 -0.15 17.92 11.64
C ALA A 154 -1.22 18.14 10.56
N ASN A 155 -0.94 17.74 9.31
CA ASN A 155 -1.79 17.95 8.14
C ASN A 155 -2.49 16.69 7.66
N LEU A 156 -2.68 15.68 8.53
CA LEU A 156 -3.39 14.46 8.20
C LEU A 156 -4.84 14.75 7.85
N LYS A 157 -5.26 14.35 6.64
CA LYS A 157 -6.65 14.43 6.18
C LYS A 157 -7.31 13.07 6.10
N TYR A 158 -6.59 12.06 5.62
CA TYR A 158 -7.13 10.74 5.34
C TYR A 158 -6.30 9.64 5.98
N LEU A 159 -6.99 8.66 6.53
CA LEU A 159 -6.42 7.39 6.99
C LEU A 159 -7.11 6.26 6.25
N ILE A 160 -6.36 5.49 5.47
CA ILE A 160 -6.80 4.22 4.88
C ILE A 160 -6.19 3.11 5.72
N ILE A 161 -7.04 2.32 6.37
CA ILE A 161 -6.65 1.23 7.26
C ILE A 161 -7.33 -0.06 6.85
N GLU A 162 -6.63 -1.17 6.96
CA GLU A 162 -7.17 -2.48 6.62
C GLU A 162 -8.12 -3.03 7.70
N THR A 163 -9.08 -3.85 7.28
CA THR A 163 -9.85 -4.74 8.15
C THR A 163 -10.29 -5.94 7.31
N ALA A 164 -9.58 -7.05 7.43
CA ALA A 164 -9.76 -8.17 6.51
C ALA A 164 -10.92 -9.09 6.88
N PHE A 165 -11.17 -9.33 8.15
CA PHE A 165 -12.05 -10.37 8.66
C PHE A 165 -13.17 -9.81 9.53
N CYS A 166 -14.30 -10.51 9.63
CA CYS A 166 -15.34 -10.21 10.61
C CYS A 166 -14.94 -10.69 12.02
N ASN A 167 -15.64 -10.24 13.06
CA ASN A 167 -15.29 -10.55 14.46
C ASN A 167 -15.31 -12.06 14.80
N ARG A 168 -16.18 -12.85 14.16
CA ARG A 168 -16.19 -14.31 14.36
C ARG A 168 -14.90 -14.99 13.89
N GLU A 169 -14.14 -14.34 13.02
CA GLU A 169 -12.86 -14.81 12.50
C GLU A 169 -11.66 -14.14 13.19
N ARG A 170 -11.85 -13.55 14.37
CA ARG A 170 -10.81 -12.84 15.13
C ARG A 170 -9.53 -13.68 15.33
N GLU A 171 -9.65 -14.99 15.58
CA GLU A 171 -8.48 -15.87 15.72
C GLU A 171 -7.67 -15.93 14.41
N LEU A 172 -8.35 -16.00 13.27
CA LEU A 172 -7.70 -15.97 11.96
C LEU A 172 -7.05 -14.61 11.69
N ALA A 173 -7.73 -13.51 12.03
CA ALA A 173 -7.15 -12.17 11.93
C ALA A 173 -5.85 -12.05 12.73
N VAL A 174 -5.81 -12.56 13.96
CA VAL A 174 -4.61 -12.55 14.81
C VAL A 174 -3.47 -13.39 14.20
N ILE A 175 -3.75 -14.61 13.74
CA ILE A 175 -2.73 -15.51 13.19
C ILE A 175 -2.16 -14.99 11.87
N SER A 176 -3.02 -14.44 11.00
CA SER A 176 -2.63 -13.88 9.71
C SER A 176 -2.14 -12.43 9.80
N LYS A 177 -2.15 -11.85 11.02
CA LYS A 177 -1.77 -10.47 11.31
C LYS A 177 -2.54 -9.43 10.46
N HIS A 178 -3.85 -9.56 10.49
CA HIS A 178 -4.81 -8.58 10.00
C HIS A 178 -5.68 -8.05 11.15
N LEU A 179 -6.59 -7.14 10.85
CA LEU A 179 -7.58 -6.64 11.78
C LEU A 179 -8.97 -7.27 11.54
N CYS A 180 -9.76 -7.34 12.62
CA CYS A 180 -11.21 -7.48 12.60
C CYS A 180 -11.85 -6.25 13.29
N PRO A 181 -13.17 -6.04 13.21
CA PRO A 181 -13.82 -4.83 13.72
C PRO A 181 -13.49 -4.46 15.17
N SER A 182 -13.50 -5.43 16.10
CA SER A 182 -13.13 -5.17 17.51
C SER A 182 -11.66 -4.74 17.66
N MET A 183 -10.75 -5.32 16.90
CA MET A 183 -9.34 -4.92 16.88
C MET A 183 -9.15 -3.54 16.23
N LEU A 184 -9.90 -3.25 15.15
CA LEU A 184 -9.92 -1.93 14.52
C LEU A 184 -10.35 -0.84 15.52
N ALA A 185 -11.41 -1.10 16.32
CA ALA A 185 -11.86 -0.16 17.34
C ALA A 185 -10.77 0.13 18.38
N GLU A 186 -10.05 -0.92 18.84
CA GLU A 186 -8.90 -0.78 19.75
C GLU A 186 -7.77 0.06 19.13
N GLU A 187 -7.50 -0.12 17.83
CA GLU A 187 -6.48 0.64 17.11
C GLU A 187 -6.91 2.10 16.89
N LEU A 188 -8.14 2.36 16.44
CA LEU A 188 -8.65 3.71 16.23
C LEU A 188 -8.75 4.53 17.53
N ALA A 189 -8.92 3.88 18.67
CA ALA A 189 -8.90 4.55 19.99
C ALA A 189 -7.54 5.20 20.30
N LYS A 190 -6.46 4.81 19.60
CA LYS A 190 -5.12 5.39 19.74
C LYS A 190 -4.89 6.59 18.83
N LEU A 191 -5.79 6.87 17.89
CA LEU A 191 -5.69 8.01 16.97
C LEU A 191 -6.07 9.30 17.67
N GLU A 192 -5.12 10.21 17.84
CA GLU A 192 -5.28 11.53 18.45
C GLU A 192 -5.53 12.65 17.42
N ARG A 193 -5.57 12.32 16.14
CA ARG A 193 -5.77 13.26 15.03
C ARG A 193 -7.15 13.13 14.43
N SER A 194 -7.69 14.25 13.96
CA SER A 194 -8.89 14.23 13.14
C SER A 194 -8.50 13.84 11.72
N ALA A 195 -9.08 12.76 11.20
CA ALA A 195 -8.92 12.31 9.83
C ALA A 195 -10.22 11.66 9.36
N GLU A 196 -10.49 11.69 8.05
CA GLU A 196 -11.49 10.82 7.46
C GLU A 196 -10.91 9.43 7.31
N ILE A 197 -11.64 8.42 7.81
CA ILE A 197 -11.18 7.04 7.90
C ILE A 197 -11.85 6.19 6.84
N TYR A 198 -11.04 5.44 6.09
CA TYR A 198 -11.50 4.53 5.05
C TYR A 198 -10.97 3.12 5.29
N ILE A 199 -11.87 2.14 5.14
CA ILE A 199 -11.58 0.72 5.36
C ILE A 199 -11.25 0.07 4.04
N THR A 200 -10.13 -0.63 3.99
CA THR A 200 -9.68 -1.42 2.84
C THR A 200 -9.47 -2.89 3.22
N HIS A 201 -9.09 -3.71 2.25
CA HIS A 201 -8.71 -5.13 2.41
C HIS A 201 -9.84 -6.05 2.90
N LEU A 202 -11.10 -5.62 2.79
CA LEU A 202 -12.26 -6.44 3.15
C LEU A 202 -12.27 -7.74 2.32
N LYS A 203 -12.34 -8.89 2.96
CA LYS A 203 -12.39 -10.18 2.26
C LYS A 203 -13.75 -10.40 1.60
N PRO A 204 -13.77 -10.88 0.34
CA PRO A 204 -15.03 -11.18 -0.37
C PRO A 204 -15.89 -12.19 0.40
N GLY A 205 -17.20 -12.00 0.36
CA GLY A 205 -18.19 -12.88 0.99
C GLY A 205 -18.69 -12.41 2.36
N GLU A 206 -17.92 -11.58 3.09
CA GLU A 206 -18.29 -11.10 4.43
C GLU A 206 -18.25 -9.57 4.55
N ILE A 207 -18.23 -8.85 3.41
CA ILE A 207 -18.07 -7.39 3.38
C ILE A 207 -19.15 -6.67 4.18
N GLU A 208 -20.43 -7.03 3.94
CA GLU A 208 -21.56 -6.39 4.60
C GLU A 208 -21.54 -6.64 6.11
N LEU A 209 -21.27 -7.88 6.53
CA LEU A 209 -21.16 -8.24 7.95
C LEU A 209 -20.00 -7.48 8.60
N THR A 210 -18.81 -7.48 7.97
CA THR A 210 -17.63 -6.80 8.51
C THR A 210 -17.89 -5.30 8.65
N MET A 211 -18.52 -4.65 7.67
CA MET A 211 -18.87 -3.23 7.76
C MET A 211 -19.95 -2.93 8.80
N GLN A 212 -20.92 -3.84 8.98
CA GLN A 212 -21.92 -3.71 10.05
C GLN A 212 -21.24 -3.78 11.42
N GLU A 213 -20.36 -4.77 11.65
CA GLU A 213 -19.64 -4.92 12.92
C GLU A 213 -18.67 -3.73 13.15
N ILE A 214 -18.07 -3.16 12.09
CA ILE A 214 -17.28 -1.93 12.18
C ILE A 214 -18.14 -0.75 12.65
N GLU A 215 -19.38 -0.63 12.15
CA GLU A 215 -20.30 0.43 12.63
C GLU A 215 -20.67 0.23 14.09
N GLU A 216 -20.88 -1.02 14.53
CA GLU A 216 -21.18 -1.36 15.92
C GLU A 216 -20.01 -1.07 16.87
N ASP A 217 -18.77 -1.47 16.50
CA ASP A 217 -17.59 -1.40 17.37
C ASP A 217 -16.83 -0.06 17.28
N ALA A 218 -16.82 0.57 16.10
CA ALA A 218 -16.00 1.74 15.78
C ALA A 218 -16.77 2.90 15.14
N GLY A 219 -18.10 2.87 15.11
CA GLY A 219 -18.97 3.87 14.45
C GLY A 219 -18.76 5.31 14.92
N GLN A 220 -18.27 5.53 16.16
CA GLN A 220 -17.93 6.85 16.68
C GLN A 220 -16.80 7.54 15.87
N TYR A 221 -15.95 6.78 15.16
CA TYR A 221 -14.90 7.29 14.28
C TYR A 221 -15.39 7.51 12.85
N ARG A 222 -16.62 7.09 12.51
CA ARG A 222 -17.28 7.21 11.21
C ARG A 222 -16.45 6.62 10.06
N PRO A 223 -15.92 5.40 10.18
CA PRO A 223 -15.16 4.78 9.11
C PRO A 223 -16.08 4.47 7.93
N ARG A 224 -15.56 4.62 6.71
CA ARG A 224 -16.29 4.36 5.46
C ARG A 224 -15.56 3.27 4.68
N MET A 225 -16.30 2.42 3.99
CA MET A 225 -15.70 1.47 3.06
C MET A 225 -15.06 2.21 1.88
N LEU A 226 -13.79 1.91 1.60
CA LEU A 226 -13.10 2.42 0.41
C LEU A 226 -13.79 1.89 -0.85
N GLN A 227 -14.10 2.78 -1.79
CA GLN A 227 -14.73 2.43 -3.05
C GLN A 227 -13.72 2.37 -4.19
N ASN A 228 -13.98 1.55 -5.20
CA ASN A 228 -13.22 1.58 -6.44
C ASN A 228 -13.29 2.99 -7.06
N ASN A 229 -12.17 3.47 -7.57
CA ASN A 229 -12.03 4.81 -8.13
C ASN A 229 -12.33 5.96 -7.15
N GLN A 230 -12.24 5.69 -5.84
CA GLN A 230 -12.31 6.75 -4.83
C GLN A 230 -11.18 7.76 -5.03
N VAL A 231 -11.54 9.05 -5.11
CA VAL A 231 -10.57 10.15 -5.25
C VAL A 231 -10.37 10.87 -3.92
N PHE A 232 -9.13 11.15 -3.58
CA PHE A 232 -8.72 11.91 -2.41
C PHE A 232 -7.96 13.15 -2.83
N GLU A 233 -8.35 14.33 -2.33
CA GLU A 233 -7.66 15.60 -2.58
C GLU A 233 -7.01 16.12 -1.30
N PHE A 234 -5.67 16.20 -1.32
CA PHE A 234 -4.90 16.65 -0.16
C PHE A 234 -3.63 17.40 -0.52
#